data_7dc9763c1476c804a467cc7f0566c185
#
_entry.id   7dc9763c1476c804a467cc7f0566c185
#
_cell.length_a   1.000
_cell.length_b   1.000
_cell.length_c   1.000
_cell.angle_alpha   90.00
_cell.angle_beta   90.00
_cell.angle_gamma   90.00
#
_symmetry.space_group_name_H-M   'P 1'
#
loop_
_entity.id
_entity.type
_entity.pdbx_description
1 polymer ?
#
loop_
_entity_poly.entity_id
_entity_poly.type
_entity_poly.pdbx_seq_one_letter_code
_entity_poly.pdbx_strand_id
1 'polypeptide(L)'
;MVEEIAVKVIARIHTDFPEKFGIPRQSGLIEELKSTIVFEPEFRDANALRGIEEYSHLWLIWEFSEAVRDTWSPMVRPPRLGGNKRVGVFATRSPFRPNPIGLSSVKLERVEQHPALGPVLHLSGACLLYTSDAADE
;
A
#
# COMPACT_ATOMS: atom_id res chain seq x y z
N MET A 1 -15.06 -6.35 -25.77
CA MET A 1 -15.61 -5.49 -24.73
C MET A 1 -14.76 -5.57 -23.47
N VAL A 2 -14.50 -4.44 -22.85
CA VAL A 2 -13.70 -4.40 -21.62
C VAL A 2 -14.66 -4.31 -20.44
N GLU A 3 -14.46 -5.19 -19.47
CA GLU A 3 -15.26 -5.16 -18.25
C GLU A 3 -14.48 -4.44 -17.16
N GLU A 4 -15.16 -3.57 -16.45
CA GLU A 4 -14.55 -2.81 -15.36
C GLU A 4 -15.31 -3.09 -14.06
N ILE A 5 -14.55 -3.12 -12.96
CA ILE A 5 -15.14 -3.34 -11.65
C ILE A 5 -14.85 -2.11 -10.81
N ALA A 6 -15.90 -1.53 -10.23
CA ALA A 6 -15.75 -0.38 -9.36
C ALA A 6 -15.39 -0.84 -7.95
N VAL A 7 -14.40 -0.18 -7.36
CA VAL A 7 -13.93 -0.49 -6.01
C VAL A 7 -13.97 0.80 -5.20
N LYS A 8 -14.53 0.72 -3.98
CA LYS A 8 -14.56 1.89 -3.10
C LYS A 8 -13.30 1.94 -2.25
N VAL A 9 -12.77 3.15 -2.08
CA VAL A 9 -11.72 3.39 -1.10
C VAL A 9 -12.38 3.36 0.28
N ILE A 10 -11.93 2.45 1.14
CA ILE A 10 -12.52 2.33 2.48
C ILE A 10 -11.72 3.05 3.53
N ALA A 11 -10.44 3.35 3.27
CA ALA A 11 -9.57 3.94 4.26
C ALA A 11 -8.42 4.67 3.58
N ARG A 12 -7.75 5.51 4.34
CA ARG A 12 -6.56 6.24 3.91
C ARG A 12 -5.41 5.90 4.84
N ILE A 13 -4.22 5.79 4.27
CA ILE A 13 -3.04 5.51 5.07
C ILE A 13 -2.17 6.76 5.16
N HIS A 14 -1.66 7.03 6.35
CA HIS A 14 -0.77 8.14 6.62
C HIS A 14 0.53 7.57 7.18
N THR A 15 1.66 7.97 6.59
CA THR A 15 2.96 7.48 7.03
C THR A 15 3.76 8.61 7.66
N ASP A 16 4.77 8.23 8.46
CA ASP A 16 5.62 9.22 9.10
C ASP A 16 6.54 9.93 8.10
N PHE A 17 6.77 9.32 6.95
CA PHE A 17 7.60 9.90 5.91
C PHE A 17 6.74 10.31 4.73
N PRO A 18 6.47 11.61 4.57
CA PRO A 18 5.63 12.08 3.46
C PRO A 18 6.37 12.09 2.11
N GLU A 19 7.70 11.98 2.11
CA GLU A 19 8.50 12.04 0.91
C GLU A 19 9.16 10.71 0.60
N LYS A 20 9.46 10.49 -0.69
CA LYS A 20 10.11 9.27 -1.12
C LYS A 20 11.51 9.09 -0.56
N PHE A 21 12.27 10.18 -0.53
CA PHE A 21 13.68 10.09 -0.16
C PHE A 21 13.85 9.74 1.30
N GLY A 22 14.80 8.84 1.56
CA GLY A 22 15.07 8.42 2.92
C GLY A 22 14.21 7.29 3.43
N ILE A 23 13.17 6.91 2.69
CA ILE A 23 12.32 5.80 3.10
C ILE A 23 12.92 4.48 2.65
N PRO A 24 13.00 3.47 3.52
CA PRO A 24 13.53 2.17 3.13
C PRO A 24 12.72 1.52 2.02
N ARG A 25 13.39 0.81 1.15
CA ARG A 25 12.73 0.18 0.01
C ARG A 25 12.02 -1.11 0.36
N GLN A 26 12.34 -1.69 1.49
CA GLN A 26 11.72 -2.94 1.91
C GLN A 26 11.03 -2.73 3.25
N SER A 27 9.78 -3.15 3.33
CA SER A 27 9.09 -3.14 4.60
C SER A 27 9.79 -4.15 5.51
N GLY A 28 9.96 -3.81 6.75
CA GLY A 28 10.64 -4.68 7.70
C GLY A 28 12.11 -4.36 7.89
N LEU A 29 12.72 -3.55 7.02
CA LEU A 29 14.08 -3.11 7.26
C LEU A 29 14.14 -2.13 8.42
N ILE A 30 13.11 -1.33 8.60
CA ILE A 30 13.00 -0.40 9.72
C ILE A 30 11.64 -0.64 10.37
N GLU A 31 11.65 -1.35 11.48
CA GLU A 31 10.40 -1.68 12.17
C GLU A 31 9.74 -0.48 12.82
N GLU A 32 10.53 0.52 13.16
CA GLU A 32 9.99 1.75 13.76
C GLU A 32 9.32 2.67 12.76
N LEU A 33 9.35 2.34 11.47
CA LEU A 33 8.58 3.09 10.48
C LEU A 33 7.11 2.85 10.73
N LYS A 34 6.43 3.89 11.18
CA LYS A 34 5.04 3.79 11.60
C LYS A 34 4.11 4.42 10.59
N SER A 35 2.90 3.89 10.55
CA SER A 35 1.84 4.47 9.76
C SER A 35 0.51 4.22 10.46
N THR A 36 -0.51 4.98 10.02
CA THR A 36 -1.86 4.83 10.56
C THR A 36 -2.83 4.69 9.42
N ILE A 37 -3.88 3.91 9.66
CA ILE A 37 -4.99 3.80 8.73
C ILE A 37 -6.21 4.45 9.38
N VAL A 38 -6.80 5.41 8.68
CA VAL A 38 -8.03 6.09 9.09
C VAL A 38 -9.10 5.73 8.08
N PHE A 39 -10.20 5.19 8.56
CA PHE A 39 -11.28 4.78 7.67
C PHE A 39 -12.08 5.96 7.18
N GLU A 40 -12.63 5.85 5.99
CA GLU A 40 -13.60 6.83 5.51
C GLU A 40 -14.82 6.83 6.44
N PRO A 41 -15.49 7.98 6.59
CA PRO A 41 -16.58 8.07 7.58
C PRO A 41 -17.65 6.99 7.45
N GLU A 42 -17.96 6.59 6.25
CA GLU A 42 -18.96 5.57 5.97
C GLU A 42 -18.58 4.22 6.57
N PHE A 43 -17.29 3.96 6.77
CA PHE A 43 -16.80 2.65 7.17
C PHE A 43 -16.21 2.64 8.59
N ARG A 44 -16.51 3.65 9.39
CA ARG A 44 -15.99 3.79 10.76
C ARG A 44 -16.82 3.03 11.78
N ASP A 45 -17.08 1.77 11.51
CA ASP A 45 -17.83 0.91 12.43
C ASP A 45 -16.86 -0.06 13.08
N ALA A 46 -16.72 0.05 14.41
CA ALA A 46 -15.80 -0.80 15.17
C ALA A 46 -16.14 -2.29 15.03
N ASN A 47 -17.40 -2.62 14.78
CA ASN A 47 -17.78 -4.01 14.59
C ASN A 47 -17.14 -4.64 13.37
N ALA A 48 -16.82 -3.84 12.36
CA ALA A 48 -16.16 -4.36 11.16
C ALA A 48 -14.74 -4.81 11.42
N LEU A 49 -14.16 -4.38 12.54
CA LEU A 49 -12.80 -4.74 12.92
C LEU A 49 -12.74 -5.73 14.06
N ARG A 50 -13.89 -6.24 14.49
CA ARG A 50 -13.92 -7.18 15.60
C ARG A 50 -13.07 -8.41 15.27
N GLY A 51 -12.12 -8.72 16.15
CA GLY A 51 -11.23 -9.86 15.96
C GLY A 51 -9.95 -9.55 15.22
N ILE A 52 -9.80 -8.34 14.68
CA ILE A 52 -8.61 -8.02 13.89
C ILE A 52 -7.34 -8.04 14.74
N GLU A 53 -7.47 -7.73 16.04
CA GLU A 53 -6.32 -7.69 16.94
C GLU A 53 -5.74 -9.08 17.24
N GLU A 54 -6.41 -10.14 16.82
CA GLU A 54 -5.88 -11.49 16.96
C GLU A 54 -4.85 -11.82 15.91
N TYR A 55 -4.69 -10.96 14.91
CA TYR A 55 -3.74 -11.16 13.83
C TYR A 55 -2.54 -10.24 14.00
N SER A 56 -1.36 -10.76 13.73
CA SER A 56 -0.13 -9.96 13.83
C SER A 56 0.08 -9.08 12.62
N HIS A 57 -0.44 -9.48 11.48
CA HIS A 57 -0.21 -8.77 10.22
C HIS A 57 -1.50 -8.62 9.45
N LEU A 58 -1.54 -7.61 8.61
CA LEU A 58 -2.67 -7.34 7.72
C LEU A 58 -2.19 -7.28 6.30
N TRP A 59 -3.04 -7.72 5.38
CA TRP A 59 -2.83 -7.49 3.96
C TRP A 59 -3.51 -6.19 3.59
N LEU A 60 -2.77 -5.32 2.92
CA LEU A 60 -3.32 -4.06 2.40
C LEU A 60 -3.37 -4.14 0.89
N ILE A 61 -4.53 -3.85 0.34
CA ILE A 61 -4.68 -3.66 -1.10
C ILE A 61 -4.84 -2.16 -1.29
N TRP A 62 -3.94 -1.55 -2.04
CA TRP A 62 -3.87 -0.10 -2.10
C TRP A 62 -3.57 0.38 -3.51
N GLU A 63 -3.89 1.65 -3.78
CA GLU A 63 -3.70 2.26 -5.08
C GLU A 63 -2.40 3.06 -5.12
N PHE A 64 -1.67 2.95 -6.23
CA PHE A 64 -0.49 3.75 -6.48
C PHE A 64 -0.94 5.15 -6.93
N SER A 65 -1.29 6.00 -5.99
CA SER A 65 -1.91 7.28 -6.31
C SER A 65 -0.99 8.21 -7.09
N GLU A 66 0.33 8.09 -6.90
CA GLU A 66 1.29 8.94 -7.60
C GLU A 66 1.70 8.40 -8.96
N ALA A 67 1.31 7.18 -9.28
CA ALA A 67 1.72 6.52 -10.52
C ALA A 67 0.55 6.27 -11.46
N VAL A 68 -0.62 6.84 -11.18
CA VAL A 68 -1.78 6.67 -12.05
C VAL A 68 -1.52 7.32 -13.39
N ARG A 69 -1.75 6.56 -14.45
CA ARG A 69 -1.55 7.00 -15.83
C ARG A 69 -2.73 6.58 -16.69
N ASP A 70 -2.91 7.30 -17.79
CA ASP A 70 -3.91 6.91 -18.79
C ASP A 70 -3.51 5.66 -19.53
N THR A 71 -2.20 5.43 -19.66
CA THR A 71 -1.69 4.28 -20.39
C THR A 71 -0.76 3.46 -19.51
N TRP A 72 -0.70 2.17 -19.80
CA TRP A 72 0.18 1.26 -19.10
C TRP A 72 1.38 0.89 -19.98
N SER A 73 2.41 0.32 -19.36
CA SER A 73 3.62 -0.08 -20.08
C SER A 73 3.74 -1.60 -20.08
N PRO A 74 3.75 -2.24 -21.25
CA PRO A 74 3.86 -3.71 -21.29
C PRO A 74 5.21 -4.23 -20.80
N MET A 75 6.25 -3.41 -20.89
CA MET A 75 7.59 -3.78 -20.44
C MET A 75 8.16 -2.70 -19.55
N VAL A 76 8.89 -3.13 -18.54
CA VAL A 76 9.53 -2.21 -17.58
C VAL A 76 10.96 -2.66 -17.33
N ARG A 77 11.76 -1.77 -16.71
CA ARG A 77 13.16 -2.04 -16.37
C ARG A 77 13.33 -1.93 -14.87
N PRO A 78 13.13 -3.02 -14.12
CA PRO A 78 13.26 -2.95 -12.67
C PRO A 78 14.68 -2.62 -12.25
N PRO A 79 14.88 -1.62 -11.38
CA PRO A 79 16.22 -1.29 -10.89
C PRO A 79 16.92 -2.46 -10.20
N ARG A 80 16.18 -3.34 -9.54
CA ARG A 80 16.77 -4.51 -8.89
C ARG A 80 17.48 -5.43 -9.86
N LEU A 81 17.09 -5.39 -11.13
CA LEU A 81 17.73 -6.18 -12.18
C LEU A 81 18.79 -5.37 -12.91
N GLY A 82 19.25 -4.28 -12.31
CA GLY A 82 20.29 -3.43 -12.86
C GLY A 82 19.79 -2.32 -13.76
N GLY A 83 18.47 -2.23 -13.95
CA GLY A 83 17.88 -1.18 -14.77
C GLY A 83 18.09 -1.35 -16.28
N ASN A 84 18.85 -2.36 -16.68
CA ASN A 84 19.14 -2.60 -18.09
C ASN A 84 18.31 -3.74 -18.67
N LYS A 85 17.77 -4.58 -17.84
CA LYS A 85 16.99 -5.72 -18.27
C LYS A 85 15.51 -5.34 -18.33
N ARG A 86 14.90 -5.54 -19.48
CA ARG A 86 13.47 -5.29 -19.66
C ARG A 86 12.71 -6.59 -19.43
N VAL A 87 11.65 -6.49 -18.67
CA VAL A 87 10.77 -7.64 -18.40
C VAL A 87 9.32 -7.22 -18.56
N GLY A 88 8.44 -8.18 -18.72
CA GLY A 88 7.02 -7.91 -18.82
C GLY A 88 6.49 -7.34 -17.51
N VAL A 89 5.59 -6.36 -17.62
CA VAL A 89 5.05 -5.69 -16.43
C VAL A 89 4.34 -6.66 -15.50
N PHE A 90 3.71 -7.70 -16.04
CA PHE A 90 3.00 -8.67 -15.21
C PHE A 90 3.95 -9.62 -14.46
N ALA A 91 5.22 -9.59 -14.79
CA ALA A 91 6.24 -10.34 -14.06
C ALA A 91 6.87 -9.51 -12.95
N THR A 92 6.34 -8.32 -12.68
CA THR A 92 6.87 -7.39 -11.70
C THR A 92 5.74 -6.86 -10.84
N ARG A 93 6.11 -6.03 -9.87
CA ARG A 93 5.15 -5.29 -9.05
C ARG A 93 5.05 -3.83 -9.49
N SER A 94 5.44 -3.55 -10.73
CA SER A 94 5.47 -2.19 -11.24
C SER A 94 4.08 -1.53 -11.21
N PRO A 95 4.01 -0.24 -10.83
CA PRO A 95 2.75 0.49 -10.85
C PRO A 95 2.27 0.83 -12.27
N PHE A 96 3.12 0.61 -13.28
CA PHE A 96 2.80 0.97 -14.67
C PHE A 96 1.98 -0.10 -15.36
N ARG A 97 1.20 -0.80 -14.60
CA ARG A 97 0.31 -1.86 -15.04
C ARG A 97 -1.10 -1.30 -15.28
N PRO A 98 -1.95 -2.07 -15.97
CA PRO A 98 -3.31 -1.57 -16.27
C PRO A 98 -4.09 -1.10 -15.05
N ASN A 99 -3.94 -1.80 -13.94
CA ASN A 99 -4.57 -1.38 -12.68
C ASN A 99 -3.45 -1.14 -11.67
N PRO A 100 -3.18 0.12 -11.32
CA PRO A 100 -2.06 0.43 -10.43
C PRO A 100 -2.42 0.13 -8.97
N ILE A 101 -2.51 -1.15 -8.67
CA ILE A 101 -2.89 -1.65 -7.35
C ILE A 101 -1.72 -2.43 -6.77
N GLY A 102 -1.41 -2.15 -5.51
CA GLY A 102 -0.37 -2.85 -4.78
C GLY A 102 -0.94 -3.72 -3.68
N LEU A 103 -0.13 -4.66 -3.23
CA LEU A 103 -0.48 -5.56 -2.13
C LEU A 103 0.70 -5.58 -1.17
N SER A 104 0.44 -5.30 0.11
CA SER A 104 1.49 -5.28 1.12
C SER A 104 1.02 -5.99 2.38
N SER A 105 1.98 -6.64 3.04
CA SER A 105 1.75 -7.22 4.36
C SER A 105 2.40 -6.29 5.38
N VAL A 106 1.63 -5.83 6.34
CA VAL A 106 2.13 -4.89 7.36
C VAL A 106 1.81 -5.42 8.74
N LYS A 107 2.63 -5.05 9.71
CA LYS A 107 2.41 -5.47 11.08
C LYS A 107 1.38 -4.58 11.74
N LEU A 108 0.39 -5.19 12.40
CA LEU A 108 -0.61 -4.46 13.17
C LEU A 108 -0.06 -4.27 14.58
N GLU A 109 0.17 -3.00 14.96
CA GLU A 109 0.68 -2.70 16.29
C GLU A 109 -0.46 -2.59 17.31
N ARG A 110 -1.50 -1.82 16.98
CA ARG A 110 -2.66 -1.68 17.85
C ARG A 110 -3.81 -1.03 17.12
N VAL A 111 -4.99 -1.15 17.70
CA VAL A 111 -6.19 -0.47 17.22
C VAL A 111 -6.57 0.57 18.26
N GLU A 112 -6.71 1.81 17.82
CA GLU A 112 -7.10 2.92 18.68
C GLU A 112 -8.55 3.30 18.38
N GLN A 113 -9.33 3.53 19.42
CA GLN A 113 -10.68 4.08 19.26
C GLN A 113 -10.58 5.59 19.43
N HIS A 114 -10.43 6.29 18.33
CA HIS A 114 -10.25 7.74 18.34
C HIS A 114 -11.61 8.44 18.48
N PRO A 115 -11.72 9.47 19.34
CA PRO A 115 -13.02 10.11 19.58
C PRO A 115 -13.61 10.77 18.33
N ALA A 116 -12.77 11.26 17.44
CA ALA A 116 -13.24 11.94 16.23
C ALA A 116 -13.17 11.08 14.98
N LEU A 117 -12.18 10.17 14.89
CA LEU A 117 -11.92 9.40 13.68
C LEU A 117 -12.45 7.97 13.74
N GLY A 118 -12.96 7.55 14.90
CA GLY A 118 -13.37 6.17 15.07
C GLY A 118 -12.18 5.23 15.17
N PRO A 119 -12.28 4.01 14.65
CA PRO A 119 -11.16 3.08 14.77
C PRO A 119 -10.00 3.51 13.90
N VAL A 120 -8.80 3.55 14.46
CA VAL A 120 -7.57 3.89 13.78
C VAL A 120 -6.61 2.73 13.96
N LEU A 121 -6.07 2.21 12.86
CA LEU A 121 -5.10 1.13 12.91
C LEU A 121 -3.69 1.70 12.92
N HIS A 122 -2.89 1.25 13.89
CA HIS A 122 -1.49 1.65 13.98
C HIS A 122 -0.64 0.51 13.45
N LEU A 123 0.19 0.80 12.46
CA LEU A 123 0.94 -0.19 11.72
C LEU A 123 2.43 0.11 11.75
N SER A 124 3.22 -0.91 11.46
CA SER A 124 4.65 -0.74 11.24
C SER A 124 5.07 -1.55 10.01
N GLY A 125 6.17 -1.14 9.40
CA GLY A 125 6.71 -1.85 8.25
C GLY A 125 6.07 -1.51 6.92
N ALA A 126 5.23 -0.47 6.86
CA ALA A 126 4.53 -0.10 5.62
C ALA A 126 5.41 0.81 4.78
N CYS A 127 5.79 0.34 3.57
CA CYS A 127 6.62 1.09 2.65
C CYS A 127 5.83 1.48 1.41
N LEU A 128 4.64 2.03 1.62
CA LEU A 128 3.72 2.28 0.50
C LEU A 128 4.15 3.42 -0.40
N LEU A 129 5.00 4.33 0.10
CA LEU A 129 5.47 5.44 -0.71
C LEU A 129 6.54 5.05 -1.71
N TYR A 130 7.11 3.86 -1.59
CA TYR A 130 8.09 3.34 -2.54
C TYR A 130 7.44 2.47 -3.60
N THR A 131 6.39 2.96 -4.18
CA THR A 131 5.64 2.17 -5.14
C THR A 131 6.49 1.71 -6.31
N SER A 132 7.27 2.62 -6.90
CA SER A 132 8.10 2.26 -8.03
C SER A 132 9.23 1.31 -7.64
N ASP A 133 9.75 1.47 -6.43
CA ASP A 133 10.83 0.60 -5.96
C ASP A 133 10.30 -0.75 -5.54
N ALA A 134 9.15 -0.77 -4.89
CA ALA A 134 8.52 -2.03 -4.53
C ALA A 134 8.13 -2.82 -5.77
N ALA A 135 7.90 -2.14 -6.87
CA ALA A 135 7.54 -2.76 -8.12
C ALA A 135 8.73 -3.44 -8.80
N ASP A 136 9.92 -3.24 -8.29
CA ASP A 136 11.12 -3.83 -8.86
C ASP A 136 11.24 -5.32 -8.57
N GLU A 137 10.40 -5.81 -7.73
CA GLU A 137 10.42 -7.22 -7.35
C GLU A 137 9.61 -8.12 -8.31
#